data_60035de668d00cd4ed3187c69be8c384
#
_entry.id   60035de668d00cd4ed3187c69be8c384
#
_cell.length_a   1.000
_cell.length_b   1.000
_cell.length_c   1.000
_cell.angle_alpha   90.00
_cell.angle_beta   90.00
_cell.angle_gamma   90.00
#
_symmetry.space_group_name_H-M   'P 1'
#
loop_
_entity.id
_entity.type
_entity.pdbx_description
1 polymer ?
#
loop_
_entity_poly.entity_id
_entity_poly.type
_entity_poly.pdbx_seq_one_letter_code
_entity_poly.pdbx_strand_id
1 'polypeptide(L)'
;GNYGAEDDARTYSLEAPFPTVTGADVWGLAEPFIDEYYGTGGACSVDAPLSTQTTKDRFGLAQPLVFEAGGHRYLLDIRFRMLQPHELAAAMSFPKDYCFAGNREEKVKQIGNAVPVLTAAALCEALLS
;
A
#
# COMPACT_ATOMS: atom_id res chain seq x y z
N GLY A 1 -6.31 -18.11 -35.41
CA GLY A 1 -6.32 -16.92 -34.66
C GLY A 1 -5.05 -16.78 -33.84
N ASN A 2 -4.15 -15.99 -34.33
CA ASN A 2 -3.01 -15.55 -33.51
C ASN A 2 -3.54 -14.73 -32.36
N TYR A 3 -3.79 -15.39 -31.28
CA TYR A 3 -3.76 -14.73 -29.97
C TYR A 3 -2.32 -14.72 -29.52
N GLY A 4 -1.47 -14.04 -30.29
CA GLY A 4 -0.34 -13.41 -29.70
C GLY A 4 -0.92 -12.36 -28.78
N ALA A 5 -1.10 -12.70 -27.55
CA ALA A 5 -1.16 -11.73 -26.50
C ALA A 5 0.27 -11.21 -26.33
N GLU A 6 0.73 -10.59 -27.34
CA GLU A 6 1.61 -9.49 -27.25
C GLU A 6 0.74 -8.34 -26.73
N ASP A 7 0.29 -8.50 -25.53
CA ASP A 7 0.06 -7.39 -24.66
C ASP A 7 1.44 -6.80 -24.46
N ASP A 8 1.86 -6.09 -25.46
CA ASP A 8 3.10 -5.35 -25.51
C ASP A 8 2.91 -4.18 -24.54
N ALA A 9 2.86 -4.52 -23.25
CA ALA A 9 2.89 -3.55 -22.18
C ALA A 9 4.23 -2.85 -22.25
N ARG A 10 4.32 -1.86 -23.15
CA ARG A 10 5.51 -1.06 -23.32
C ARG A 10 5.74 -0.23 -22.07
N THR A 11 6.83 -0.52 -21.40
CA THR A 11 7.30 0.27 -20.28
C THR A 11 8.23 1.36 -20.81
N TYR A 12 8.05 2.57 -20.32
CA TYR A 12 8.83 3.73 -20.71
C TYR A 12 9.53 4.32 -19.49
N SER A 13 10.69 4.90 -19.71
CA SER A 13 11.36 5.65 -18.65
C SER A 13 10.53 6.89 -18.29
N LEU A 14 10.41 7.17 -16.99
CA LEU A 14 9.74 8.38 -16.50
C LEU A 14 10.46 9.66 -16.86
N GLU A 15 11.74 9.56 -17.20
CA GLU A 15 12.58 10.70 -17.57
C GLU A 15 12.56 10.98 -19.07
N ALA A 16 12.03 10.05 -19.89
CA ALA A 16 11.88 10.23 -21.31
C ALA A 16 10.52 10.84 -21.66
N PRO A 17 10.44 11.63 -22.73
CA PRO A 17 9.13 12.11 -23.21
C PRO A 17 8.22 10.95 -23.52
N PHE A 18 6.95 11.03 -23.11
CA PHE A 18 5.95 10.05 -23.49
C PHE A 18 5.74 10.07 -25.01
N PRO A 19 5.59 8.91 -25.63
CA PRO A 19 5.17 8.86 -27.03
C PRO A 19 3.75 9.43 -27.17
N THR A 20 3.33 9.61 -28.40
CA THR A 20 2.00 10.16 -28.70
C THR A 20 0.91 9.39 -27.96
N VAL A 21 0.13 10.10 -27.15
CA VAL A 21 -1.02 9.52 -26.46
C VAL A 21 -2.17 9.44 -27.46
N THR A 22 -2.61 8.22 -27.74
CA THR A 22 -3.82 7.98 -28.52
C THR A 22 -4.99 7.69 -27.60
N GLY A 23 -6.21 7.80 -28.10
CA GLY A 23 -7.40 7.54 -27.29
C GLY A 23 -7.54 6.10 -26.77
N ALA A 24 -6.68 5.20 -27.24
CA ALA A 24 -6.62 3.79 -26.82
C ALA A 24 -5.48 3.49 -25.85
N ASP A 25 -4.53 4.41 -25.67
CA ASP A 25 -3.37 4.19 -24.84
C ASP A 25 -3.68 4.55 -23.39
N VAL A 26 -3.53 3.57 -22.52
CA VAL A 26 -3.63 3.77 -21.08
C VAL A 26 -2.22 3.78 -20.50
N TRP A 27 -1.79 4.94 -20.04
CA TRP A 27 -0.50 5.11 -19.39
C TRP A 27 -0.66 4.92 -17.89
N GLY A 28 0.07 4.00 -17.33
CA GLY A 28 0.07 3.73 -15.90
C GLY A 28 1.46 3.91 -15.31
N LEU A 29 1.53 4.54 -14.15
CA LEU A 29 2.72 4.58 -13.33
C LEU A 29 2.72 3.39 -12.39
N ALA A 30 3.78 2.57 -12.44
CA ALA A 30 3.92 1.41 -11.56
C ALA A 30 4.56 1.86 -10.23
N GLU A 31 3.75 2.17 -9.26
CA GLU A 31 4.15 2.52 -7.90
C GLU A 31 3.56 1.55 -6.88
N PRO A 32 4.23 1.33 -5.73
CA PRO A 32 3.62 0.60 -4.63
C PRO A 32 2.32 1.28 -4.18
N PHE A 33 1.31 0.48 -3.86
CA PHE A 33 0.04 0.99 -3.33
C PHE A 33 -0.53 0.06 -2.26
N ILE A 34 -1.39 0.61 -1.43
CA ILE A 34 -2.15 -0.15 -0.44
C ILE A 34 -3.52 -0.44 -1.03
N ASP A 35 -3.91 -1.71 -1.01
CA ASP A 35 -5.25 -2.15 -1.36
C ASP A 35 -6.04 -2.46 -0.09
N GLU A 36 -7.20 -1.85 0.03
CA GLU A 36 -8.07 -2.00 1.20
C GLU A 36 -9.19 -2.99 0.91
N TYR A 37 -9.23 -4.04 1.69
CA TYR A 37 -10.30 -5.04 1.64
C TYR A 37 -11.43 -4.67 2.58
N TYR A 38 -12.60 -5.12 2.22
CA TYR A 38 -13.87 -4.97 2.95
C TYR A 38 -14.38 -3.52 3.03
N GLY A 39 -15.64 -3.36 2.71
CA GLY A 39 -16.33 -2.07 2.71
C GLY A 39 -16.17 -1.31 1.40
N THR A 40 -16.04 -0.01 1.48
CA THR A 40 -15.85 0.91 0.34
C THR A 40 -14.37 1.14 0.02
N GLY A 41 -13.52 0.22 0.45
CA GLY A 41 -12.09 0.32 0.25
C GLY A 41 -11.68 0.28 -1.23
N GLY A 42 -10.48 0.71 -1.49
CA GLY A 42 -9.87 0.73 -2.81
C GLY A 42 -8.37 0.94 -2.70
N ALA A 43 -7.72 1.19 -3.81
CA ALA A 43 -6.28 1.44 -3.83
C ALA A 43 -5.97 2.85 -3.30
N CYS A 44 -4.99 2.94 -2.41
CA CYS A 44 -4.47 4.22 -1.93
C CYS A 44 -2.93 4.25 -2.00
N SER A 45 -2.39 5.46 -2.09
CA SER A 45 -0.94 5.65 -2.10
C SER A 45 -0.30 5.21 -0.79
N VAL A 46 0.92 4.63 -0.86
CA VAL A 46 1.72 4.32 0.33
C VAL A 46 2.13 5.57 1.11
N ASP A 47 2.12 6.74 0.48
CA ASP A 47 2.46 8.02 1.10
C ASP A 47 1.27 8.70 1.77
N ALA A 48 0.05 8.18 1.54
CA ALA A 48 -1.15 8.68 2.19
C ALA A 48 -1.37 8.00 3.55
N PRO A 49 -2.03 8.66 4.51
CA PRO A 49 -2.46 8.01 5.72
C PRO A 49 -3.38 6.82 5.42
N LEU A 50 -3.23 5.74 6.16
CA LEU A 50 -4.16 4.62 6.08
C LEU A 50 -5.54 5.05 6.59
N SER A 51 -6.57 4.47 6.01
CA SER A 51 -7.92 4.59 6.53
C SER A 51 -8.04 3.86 7.88
N THR A 52 -9.20 3.86 8.49
CA THR A 52 -9.44 3.27 9.80
C THR A 52 -8.95 1.82 9.87
N GLN A 53 -8.04 1.54 10.82
CA GLN A 53 -7.63 0.18 11.16
C GLN A 53 -8.77 -0.51 11.92
N THR A 54 -9.27 -1.58 11.33
CA THR A 54 -10.31 -2.42 11.94
C THR A 54 -9.69 -3.61 12.68
N THR A 55 -10.52 -4.38 13.35
CA THR A 55 -10.10 -5.62 14.03
C THR A 55 -9.83 -6.78 13.09
N LYS A 56 -10.10 -6.58 11.81
CA LYS A 56 -9.82 -7.56 10.74
C LYS A 56 -8.68 -7.08 9.87
N ASP A 57 -7.95 -8.02 9.34
CA ASP A 57 -6.89 -7.79 8.35
C ASP A 57 -7.53 -7.25 7.06
N ARG A 58 -7.23 -6.01 6.69
CA ARG A 58 -7.84 -5.37 5.53
C ARG A 58 -6.86 -4.65 4.61
N PHE A 59 -5.62 -4.49 5.00
CA PHE A 59 -4.64 -3.77 4.20
C PHE A 59 -3.67 -4.73 3.53
N GLY A 60 -3.62 -4.68 2.22
CA GLY A 60 -2.65 -5.38 1.39
C GLY A 60 -1.68 -4.40 0.74
N LEU A 61 -0.41 -4.74 0.70
CA LEU A 61 0.62 -3.98 0.00
C LEU A 61 0.89 -4.64 -1.34
N ALA A 62 0.64 -3.91 -2.42
CA ALA A 62 1.04 -4.29 -3.76
C ALA A 62 2.33 -3.56 -4.14
N GLN A 63 3.35 -4.32 -4.51
CA GLN A 63 4.66 -3.78 -4.90
C GLN A 63 4.99 -4.24 -6.32
N PRO A 64 5.03 -3.34 -7.30
CA PRO A 64 5.52 -3.69 -8.62
C PRO A 64 7.03 -3.98 -8.55
N LEU A 65 7.43 -5.10 -9.11
CA LEU A 65 8.83 -5.47 -9.25
C LEU A 65 9.32 -4.99 -10.61
N VAL A 66 10.16 -3.97 -10.59
CA VAL A 66 10.64 -3.28 -11.77
C VAL A 66 12.14 -3.48 -11.91
N PHE A 67 12.62 -3.70 -13.12
CA PHE A 67 14.06 -3.66 -13.41
C PHE A 67 14.36 -2.68 -14.54
N GLU A 68 15.56 -2.17 -14.56
CA GLU A 68 16.05 -1.25 -15.59
C GLU A 68 17.06 -1.94 -16.47
N ALA A 69 16.87 -1.81 -17.79
CA ALA A 69 17.81 -2.28 -18.79
C ALA A 69 17.79 -1.35 -20.01
N GLY A 70 18.97 -0.91 -20.45
CA GLY A 70 19.09 -0.07 -21.64
C GLY A 70 18.37 1.28 -21.53
N GLY A 71 18.23 1.84 -20.33
CA GLY A 71 17.51 3.10 -20.07
C GLY A 71 15.99 2.96 -20.00
N HIS A 72 15.47 1.74 -20.05
CA HIS A 72 14.05 1.45 -19.93
C HIS A 72 13.75 0.71 -18.64
N ARG A 73 12.56 0.97 -18.06
CA ARG A 73 12.01 0.21 -16.95
C ARG A 73 11.04 -0.83 -17.44
N TYR A 74 11.19 -2.04 -16.93
CA TYR A 74 10.33 -3.18 -17.26
C TYR A 74 9.63 -3.67 -16.01
N LEU A 75 8.30 -3.83 -16.09
CA LEU A 75 7.56 -4.49 -15.03
C LEU A 75 7.77 -5.99 -15.13
N LEU A 76 8.38 -6.58 -14.10
CA LEU A 76 8.65 -8.00 -14.04
C LEU A 76 7.50 -8.77 -13.41
N ASP A 77 6.99 -8.26 -12.30
CA ASP A 77 5.95 -8.91 -11.52
C ASP A 77 5.32 -7.90 -10.53
N ILE A 78 4.20 -8.28 -9.95
CA ILE A 78 3.58 -7.55 -8.85
C ILE A 78 3.57 -8.47 -7.65
N ARG A 79 4.31 -8.10 -6.62
CA ARG A 79 4.27 -8.78 -5.32
C ARG A 79 3.12 -8.24 -4.50
N PHE A 80 2.38 -9.13 -3.91
CA PHE A 80 1.28 -8.79 -3.04
C PHE A 80 1.40 -9.52 -1.70
N ARG A 81 1.19 -8.81 -0.62
CA ARG A 81 1.10 -9.38 0.73
C ARG A 81 0.22 -8.52 1.62
N MET A 82 -0.39 -9.13 2.61
CA MET A 82 -1.07 -8.38 3.67
C MET A 82 -0.04 -7.65 4.54
N LEU A 83 -0.39 -6.50 5.07
CA LEU A 83 0.44 -5.80 6.05
C LEU A 83 0.61 -6.66 7.29
N GLN A 84 1.82 -6.67 7.83
CA GLN A 84 2.15 -7.41 9.04
C GLN A 84 1.69 -6.65 10.29
N PRO A 85 1.43 -7.35 11.41
CA PRO A 85 1.01 -6.69 12.65
C PRO A 85 1.92 -5.55 13.11
N HIS A 86 3.24 -5.69 12.96
CA HIS A 86 4.18 -4.63 13.31
C HIS A 86 4.06 -3.38 12.42
N GLU A 87 3.68 -3.56 11.16
CA GLU A 87 3.42 -2.44 10.24
C GLU A 87 2.12 -1.72 10.60
N LEU A 88 1.08 -2.47 10.95
CA LEU A 88 -0.18 -1.92 11.44
C LEU A 88 0.00 -1.18 12.76
N ALA A 89 0.79 -1.74 13.67
CA ALA A 89 1.14 -1.11 14.94
C ALA A 89 1.91 0.21 14.72
N ALA A 90 2.85 0.23 13.77
CA ALA A 90 3.57 1.44 13.39
C ALA A 90 2.64 2.51 12.82
N ALA A 91 1.67 2.13 11.99
CA ALA A 91 0.65 3.04 11.47
C ALA A 91 -0.23 3.64 12.60
N MET A 92 -0.44 2.90 13.68
CA MET A 92 -1.14 3.35 14.89
C MET A 92 -0.22 4.06 15.89
N SER A 93 1.02 4.34 15.51
CA SER A 93 2.02 5.03 16.32
C SER A 93 2.44 4.28 17.60
N PHE A 94 2.32 2.97 17.65
CA PHE A 94 2.86 2.19 18.76
C PHE A 94 4.39 2.24 18.76
N PRO A 95 5.03 2.28 19.93
CA PRO A 95 6.48 2.12 20.02
C PRO A 95 6.95 0.80 19.41
N LYS A 96 8.14 0.80 18.80
CA LYS A 96 8.69 -0.40 18.13
C LYS A 96 8.90 -1.58 19.06
N ASP A 97 9.14 -1.31 20.33
CA ASP A 97 9.37 -2.30 21.39
C ASP A 97 8.07 -2.76 22.07
N TYR A 98 6.92 -2.25 21.66
CA TYR A 98 5.64 -2.70 22.18
C TYR A 98 5.33 -4.11 21.69
N CYS A 99 5.10 -5.02 22.65
CA CYS A 99 4.84 -6.43 22.37
C CYS A 99 3.33 -6.74 22.44
N PHE A 100 2.80 -7.24 21.34
CA PHE A 100 1.45 -7.81 21.31
C PHE A 100 1.52 -9.32 21.57
N ALA A 101 0.57 -9.83 22.34
CA ALA A 101 0.46 -11.25 22.64
C ALA A 101 -0.47 -11.99 21.66
N GLY A 102 -0.21 -13.27 21.46
CA GLY A 102 -1.07 -14.14 20.68
C GLY A 102 -0.61 -14.34 19.24
N ASN A 103 -1.47 -14.95 18.44
CA ASN A 103 -1.23 -15.21 17.03
C ASN A 103 -1.44 -13.94 16.18
N ARG A 104 -1.22 -14.04 14.88
CA ARG A 104 -1.37 -12.90 13.95
C ARG A 104 -2.75 -12.24 14.03
N GLU A 105 -3.82 -13.04 14.00
CA GLU A 105 -5.20 -12.54 14.02
C GLU A 105 -5.52 -11.80 15.33
N GLU A 106 -5.07 -12.35 16.44
CA GLU A 106 -5.22 -11.73 17.76
C GLU A 106 -4.47 -10.40 17.87
N LYS A 107 -3.28 -10.34 17.31
CA LYS A 107 -2.49 -9.09 17.26
C LYS A 107 -3.18 -8.03 16.41
N VAL A 108 -3.67 -8.37 15.24
CA VAL A 108 -4.44 -7.43 14.38
C VAL A 108 -5.68 -6.93 15.11
N LYS A 109 -6.38 -7.81 15.82
CA LYS A 109 -7.55 -7.45 16.61
C LYS A 109 -7.21 -6.48 17.74
N GLN A 110 -6.13 -6.70 18.46
CA GLN A 110 -5.65 -5.80 19.51
C GLN A 110 -5.32 -4.42 18.96
N ILE A 111 -4.61 -4.37 17.84
CA ILE A 111 -4.25 -3.12 17.16
C ILE A 111 -5.51 -2.38 16.70
N GLY A 112 -6.47 -3.07 16.10
CA GLY A 112 -7.71 -2.48 15.62
C GLY A 112 -8.63 -1.95 16.73
N ASN A 113 -8.54 -2.51 17.93
CA ASN A 113 -9.27 -2.03 19.10
C ASN A 113 -8.59 -0.86 19.80
N ALA A 114 -7.36 -0.56 19.47
CA ALA A 114 -6.60 0.51 20.10
C ALA A 114 -6.93 1.88 19.49
N VAL A 115 -6.71 2.92 20.27
CA VAL A 115 -6.67 4.30 19.76
C VAL A 115 -5.25 4.60 19.29
N PRO A 116 -5.06 5.27 18.14
CA PRO A 116 -3.71 5.66 17.70
C PRO A 116 -3.01 6.49 18.80
N VAL A 117 -1.80 6.09 19.16
CA VAL A 117 -1.10 6.64 20.33
C VAL A 117 -0.88 8.14 20.23
N LEU A 118 -0.36 8.62 19.09
CA LEU A 118 -0.13 10.05 18.89
C LEU A 118 -1.42 10.86 18.80
N THR A 119 -2.47 10.29 18.25
CA THR A 119 -3.80 10.93 18.22
C THR A 119 -4.35 11.06 19.62
N ALA A 120 -4.25 10.03 20.45
CA ALA A 120 -4.66 10.08 21.85
C ALA A 120 -3.86 11.14 22.62
N ALA A 121 -2.56 11.20 22.42
CA ALA A 121 -1.70 12.21 23.05
C ALA A 121 -2.11 13.63 22.64
N ALA A 122 -2.36 13.89 21.37
CA ALA A 122 -2.81 15.19 20.88
C ALA A 122 -4.16 15.61 21.46
N LEU A 123 -5.10 14.69 21.58
CA LEU A 123 -6.39 14.94 22.20
C LEU A 123 -6.27 15.25 23.69
N CYS A 124 -5.44 14.52 24.42
CA CYS A 124 -5.17 14.79 25.84
C CYS A 124 -4.52 16.16 26.03
N GLU A 125 -3.54 16.53 25.22
CA GLU A 125 -2.91 17.85 25.27
C GLU A 125 -3.94 18.98 25.02
N ALA A 126 -4.81 18.82 24.03
CA ALA A 126 -5.85 19.79 23.72
C ALA A 126 -6.87 19.96 24.86
N LEU A 127 -7.19 18.88 25.58
CA LEU A 127 -8.13 18.90 26.68
C LEU A 127 -7.52 19.45 27.98
N LEU A 128 -6.21 19.33 28.18
CA LEU A 128 -5.50 19.74 29.38
C LEU A 128 -4.88 21.15 29.30
N SER A 129 -4.89 21.72 28.12
CA SER A 129 -4.40 23.10 27.91
C SER A 129 -5.42 24.18 28.22
#